data_47bfcfefc1a115bb14794bf0f065c4e2
#
_entry.id   47bfcfefc1a115bb14794bf0f065c4e2
#
_cell.length_a   1.000
_cell.length_b   1.000
_cell.length_c   1.000
_cell.angle_alpha   90.00
_cell.angle_beta   90.00
_cell.angle_gamma   90.00
#
_symmetry.space_group_name_H-M   'P 1'
#
loop_
_entity.id
_entity.type
_entity.pdbx_description
1 polymer ?
#
loop_
_entity_poly.entity_id
_entity_poly.type
_entity_poly.pdbx_seq_one_letter_code
_entity_poly.pdbx_strand_id
1 'polypeptide(L)'
;MQYEIPYPETIKGKDGGRIPFDPAHDASHRRLLQRNIDRWKTNHPEAADATLDMIDEDRRIAVLMDASVASISRNDNGSFRVNLTPDQSKPSKGAEVASVYEPRSPGYRMTEFHPYAGWMLMERLDDELTVARGQIAEYLRVNPWDVKVEHTREGGLRLTFQKPFVYKEERDGANLQRAAAAVGHEGWWADVDAKNGTALIHPGEPATFLKTHPYPFRLLGDPDCRDRMPYGVLLPRSGGDEYEYGFIDWTKGSFLLLGGEPGMGKSVYVNSLLAQIIAQRPELSIIDLPNKSTDYYWCRPWVTPGHWGCESVTQAAGVMNRLAWEIEHGERAKAWQRNAWQNWLDIPAWAKERFPLHYIIVDEYSSLVDEAKVAGDIPNPERKLPAVFERLFNGQAEYDIRKMLVRLLRTARAQGYRMIVVSQTISEKSGLGPNVRDLFPHHCVMGASPSESMMKGAFHDLPSIPEVPRRVFEDGVTVGVGRMEPAGAKGLVFKTAYAGDGSMSDTEALGRMLAERIGVPDDVDADRYLDTLRPHGEDDPVDAEYMHFLTERIDLPLKDAIASDSTLKHLKDAWDESISNFGDDSAAPSASDPLDDDDAAASNADGLSHVPSDDGEGLMDAAALARMMEGRG
;
A
#
# COMPACT_ATOMS: atom_id res chain seq x y z
N MET A 1 -28.30 -33.18 40.31
CA MET A 1 -29.23 -32.67 39.22
C MET A 1 -28.48 -31.55 38.50
N GLN A 2 -28.72 -31.39 37.21
CA GLN A 2 -28.09 -30.34 36.39
C GLN A 2 -29.15 -29.28 36.07
N TYR A 3 -28.78 -27.98 36.22
CA TYR A 3 -29.63 -26.85 35.86
C TYR A 3 -28.90 -25.96 34.86
N GLU A 4 -29.62 -25.46 33.86
CA GLU A 4 -29.09 -24.58 32.82
C GLU A 4 -29.70 -23.18 32.97
N ILE A 5 -28.86 -22.16 33.14
CA ILE A 5 -29.27 -20.76 33.30
C ILE A 5 -28.75 -19.96 32.12
N PRO A 6 -29.60 -19.47 31.24
CA PRO A 6 -29.15 -18.65 30.11
C PRO A 6 -28.69 -17.26 30.58
N TYR A 7 -27.71 -16.71 29.89
CA TYR A 7 -27.24 -15.35 30.13
C TYR A 7 -27.20 -14.53 28.81
N PRO A 8 -27.35 -13.18 28.90
CA PRO A 8 -27.45 -12.34 27.71
C PRO A 8 -26.09 -12.16 27.01
N GLU A 9 -26.15 -11.85 25.72
CA GLU A 9 -24.98 -11.52 24.91
C GLU A 9 -24.30 -10.22 25.33
N THR A 10 -25.10 -9.24 25.72
CA THR A 10 -24.60 -7.90 26.09
C THR A 10 -25.23 -7.43 27.40
N ILE A 11 -24.49 -6.60 28.14
CA ILE A 11 -24.96 -5.90 29.35
C ILE A 11 -24.77 -4.38 29.19
N LYS A 12 -25.40 -3.61 30.09
CA LYS A 12 -25.28 -2.16 30.13
C LYS A 12 -23.95 -1.79 30.80
N GLY A 13 -23.07 -1.09 30.09
CA GLY A 13 -21.82 -0.55 30.60
C GLY A 13 -22.00 0.67 31.51
N LYS A 14 -20.90 1.14 32.11
CA LYS A 14 -20.90 2.30 33.04
C LYS A 14 -21.29 3.61 32.35
N ASP A 15 -21.03 3.73 31.07
CA ASP A 15 -21.35 4.85 30.19
C ASP A 15 -22.78 4.78 29.59
N GLY A 16 -23.53 3.76 29.95
CA GLY A 16 -24.88 3.53 29.45
C GLY A 16 -24.98 2.80 28.12
N GLY A 17 -23.86 2.61 27.42
CA GLY A 17 -23.78 1.80 26.20
C GLY A 17 -23.93 0.30 26.49
N ARG A 18 -24.16 -0.51 25.42
CA ARG A 18 -24.13 -1.97 25.52
C ARG A 18 -22.73 -2.49 25.27
N ILE A 19 -22.23 -3.32 26.19
CA ILE A 19 -20.93 -4.00 26.07
C ILE A 19 -21.14 -5.53 26.03
N PRO A 20 -20.29 -6.30 25.36
CA PRO A 20 -20.34 -7.76 25.36
C PRO A 20 -20.29 -8.30 26.81
N PHE A 21 -21.09 -9.30 27.10
CA PHE A 21 -21.11 -9.95 28.41
C PHE A 21 -20.29 -11.24 28.35
N ASP A 22 -19.08 -11.20 28.89
CA ASP A 22 -18.11 -12.30 28.88
C ASP A 22 -17.80 -12.78 30.31
N PRO A 23 -18.67 -13.61 30.91
CA PRO A 23 -18.47 -14.10 32.29
C PRO A 23 -17.44 -15.23 32.37
N ALA A 24 -17.00 -15.80 31.26
CA ALA A 24 -15.97 -16.83 31.24
C ALA A 24 -14.56 -16.26 31.43
N HIS A 25 -14.30 -15.03 30.93
CA HIS A 25 -12.96 -14.43 30.91
C HIS A 25 -12.83 -13.12 31.69
N ASP A 26 -13.95 -12.51 32.13
CA ASP A 26 -13.95 -11.26 32.88
C ASP A 26 -14.47 -11.45 34.30
N ALA A 27 -13.66 -11.08 35.31
CA ALA A 27 -13.99 -11.23 36.73
C ALA A 27 -15.19 -10.39 37.18
N SER A 28 -15.41 -9.23 36.60
CA SER A 28 -16.54 -8.35 36.92
C SER A 28 -17.85 -8.91 36.34
N HIS A 29 -17.80 -9.43 35.11
CA HIS A 29 -18.91 -10.11 34.49
C HIS A 29 -19.25 -11.43 35.20
N ARG A 30 -18.22 -12.16 35.64
CA ARG A 30 -18.39 -13.37 36.45
C ARG A 30 -19.14 -13.08 37.74
N ARG A 31 -18.79 -12.01 38.46
CA ARG A 31 -19.50 -11.60 39.67
C ARG A 31 -20.94 -11.19 39.41
N LEU A 32 -21.20 -10.59 38.25
CA LEU A 32 -22.56 -10.25 37.85
C LEU A 32 -23.39 -11.50 37.53
N LEU A 33 -22.80 -12.47 36.80
CA LEU A 33 -23.42 -13.76 36.55
C LEU A 33 -23.73 -14.48 37.89
N GLN A 34 -22.78 -14.51 38.80
CA GLN A 34 -22.98 -15.15 40.10
C GLN A 34 -24.16 -14.54 40.86
N ARG A 35 -24.29 -13.21 40.91
CA ARG A 35 -25.44 -12.52 41.52
C ARG A 35 -26.77 -12.89 40.85
N ASN A 36 -26.75 -13.09 39.53
CA ASN A 36 -27.94 -13.53 38.83
C ASN A 36 -28.30 -14.99 39.16
N ILE A 37 -27.28 -15.86 39.27
CA ILE A 37 -27.43 -17.23 39.71
C ILE A 37 -28.04 -17.27 41.15
N ASP A 38 -27.49 -16.49 42.08
CA ASP A 38 -27.97 -16.43 43.45
C ASP A 38 -29.42 -15.94 43.53
N ARG A 39 -29.78 -14.96 42.71
CA ARG A 39 -31.20 -14.50 42.57
C ARG A 39 -32.08 -15.58 41.97
N TRP A 40 -31.58 -16.31 40.94
CA TRP A 40 -32.32 -17.41 40.32
C TRP A 40 -32.59 -18.55 41.35
N LYS A 41 -31.58 -18.92 42.15
CA LYS A 41 -31.69 -19.90 43.26
C LYS A 41 -32.74 -19.52 44.31
N THR A 42 -32.92 -18.24 44.58
CA THR A 42 -33.97 -17.77 45.52
C THR A 42 -35.37 -18.16 45.04
N ASN A 43 -35.57 -18.25 43.73
CA ASN A 43 -36.84 -18.67 43.11
C ASN A 43 -36.89 -20.17 42.82
N HIS A 44 -35.78 -20.91 43.01
CA HIS A 44 -35.65 -22.34 42.75
C HIS A 44 -35.03 -23.05 43.95
N PRO A 45 -35.79 -23.26 45.05
CA PRO A 45 -35.30 -23.85 46.29
C PRO A 45 -34.68 -25.25 46.12
N GLU A 46 -35.13 -25.98 45.09
CA GLU A 46 -34.62 -27.29 44.72
C GLU A 46 -33.15 -27.26 44.21
N ALA A 47 -32.67 -26.09 43.81
CA ALA A 47 -31.30 -25.87 43.33
C ALA A 47 -30.44 -25.09 44.35
N ALA A 48 -30.87 -24.96 45.61
CA ALA A 48 -30.19 -24.15 46.62
C ALA A 48 -28.72 -24.54 46.81
N ASP A 49 -28.43 -25.84 46.84
CA ASP A 49 -27.10 -26.41 47.04
C ASP A 49 -26.31 -26.62 45.73
N ALA A 50 -26.91 -26.36 44.57
CA ALA A 50 -26.20 -26.51 43.31
C ALA A 50 -25.12 -25.44 43.15
N THR A 51 -23.93 -25.83 42.70
CA THR A 51 -22.80 -24.93 42.43
C THR A 51 -22.62 -24.77 40.94
N LEU A 52 -22.10 -23.61 40.51
CA LEU A 52 -21.76 -23.39 39.10
C LEU A 52 -20.64 -24.35 38.71
N ASP A 53 -20.96 -25.26 37.82
CA ASP A 53 -20.05 -26.28 37.31
C ASP A 53 -19.32 -25.76 36.05
N MET A 54 -20.05 -25.12 35.12
CA MET A 54 -19.48 -24.70 33.88
C MET A 54 -20.22 -23.50 33.26
N ILE A 55 -19.53 -22.74 32.40
CA ILE A 55 -20.13 -21.76 31.48
C ILE A 55 -19.92 -22.29 30.07
N ASP A 56 -21.02 -22.54 29.37
CA ASP A 56 -21.03 -22.87 27.94
C ASP A 56 -21.20 -21.56 27.16
N GLU A 57 -20.11 -21.11 26.54
CA GLU A 57 -20.05 -19.83 25.81
C GLU A 57 -20.84 -19.90 24.50
N ASP A 58 -20.81 -21.05 23.82
CA ASP A 58 -21.48 -21.23 22.53
C ASP A 58 -23.00 -21.18 22.70
N ARG A 59 -23.52 -21.83 23.75
CA ARG A 59 -24.95 -21.85 24.09
C ARG A 59 -25.36 -20.69 24.99
N ARG A 60 -24.40 -19.94 25.55
CA ARG A 60 -24.60 -18.86 26.54
C ARG A 60 -25.43 -19.30 27.74
N ILE A 61 -25.04 -20.41 28.31
CA ILE A 61 -25.64 -20.96 29.52
C ILE A 61 -24.63 -21.18 30.62
N ALA A 62 -25.05 -20.92 31.86
CA ALA A 62 -24.37 -21.33 33.06
C ALA A 62 -24.98 -22.65 33.53
N VAL A 63 -24.16 -23.68 33.70
CA VAL A 63 -24.57 -25.00 34.19
C VAL A 63 -24.27 -25.12 35.67
N LEU A 64 -25.29 -25.46 36.45
CA LEU A 64 -25.17 -25.73 37.89
C LEU A 64 -25.33 -27.23 38.15
N MET A 65 -24.57 -27.75 39.09
CA MET A 65 -24.62 -29.16 39.53
C MET A 65 -24.71 -29.26 41.05
N ASP A 66 -25.47 -30.27 41.54
CA ASP A 66 -25.68 -30.52 42.99
C ASP A 66 -24.43 -31.08 43.71
N ALA A 67 -23.40 -31.49 43.01
CA ALA A 67 -22.19 -32.04 43.63
C ALA A 67 -20.92 -31.44 43.04
N SER A 68 -20.02 -30.93 43.88
CA SER A 68 -18.69 -30.45 43.55
C SER A 68 -17.68 -31.59 43.41
N VAL A 69 -17.88 -32.51 42.49
CA VAL A 69 -16.88 -33.51 42.13
C VAL A 69 -16.26 -33.08 40.79
N ALA A 70 -14.94 -32.99 40.70
CA ALA A 70 -14.26 -32.76 39.47
C ALA A 70 -14.65 -33.85 38.46
N SER A 71 -15.43 -33.50 37.46
CA SER A 71 -15.86 -34.44 36.42
C SER A 71 -14.93 -34.36 35.22
N ILE A 72 -14.61 -35.50 34.62
CA ILE A 72 -13.75 -35.59 33.41
C ILE A 72 -14.64 -36.02 32.24
N SER A 73 -14.72 -35.18 31.23
CA SER A 73 -15.35 -35.52 29.95
C SER A 73 -14.29 -35.70 28.87
N ARG A 74 -14.34 -36.81 28.11
CA ARG A 74 -13.43 -37.08 27.01
C ARG A 74 -14.07 -36.61 25.70
N ASN A 75 -13.27 -35.95 24.86
CA ASN A 75 -13.65 -35.52 23.53
C ASN A 75 -13.23 -36.58 22.49
N ASP A 76 -13.85 -36.59 21.32
CA ASP A 76 -13.57 -37.54 20.23
C ASP A 76 -12.14 -37.45 19.70
N ASN A 77 -11.46 -36.30 19.85
CA ASN A 77 -10.06 -36.06 19.46
C ASN A 77 -9.01 -36.56 20.51
N GLY A 78 -9.46 -37.23 21.56
CA GLY A 78 -8.59 -37.74 22.61
C GLY A 78 -8.24 -36.71 23.69
N SER A 79 -8.62 -35.45 23.56
CA SER A 79 -8.53 -34.46 24.64
C SER A 79 -9.56 -34.74 25.73
N PHE A 80 -9.33 -34.23 26.92
CA PHE A 80 -10.35 -34.31 27.97
C PHE A 80 -10.46 -33.03 28.77
N ARG A 81 -11.69 -32.69 29.09
CA ARG A 81 -12.05 -31.55 29.90
C ARG A 81 -12.20 -31.97 31.33
N VAL A 82 -11.63 -31.15 32.23
CA VAL A 82 -11.74 -31.31 33.69
C VAL A 82 -12.53 -30.14 34.23
N ASN A 83 -13.64 -30.41 34.89
CA ASN A 83 -14.38 -29.40 35.62
C ASN A 83 -13.70 -29.17 36.96
N LEU A 84 -13.39 -27.92 37.28
CA LEU A 84 -12.64 -27.51 38.43
C LEU A 84 -13.54 -27.32 39.65
N THR A 85 -13.03 -27.67 40.85
CA THR A 85 -13.71 -27.30 42.07
C THR A 85 -13.65 -25.78 42.30
N PRO A 86 -14.55 -25.19 43.12
CA PRO A 86 -14.56 -23.76 43.40
C PRO A 86 -13.20 -23.20 43.88
N ASP A 87 -12.43 -24.00 44.63
CA ASP A 87 -11.09 -23.62 45.05
C ASP A 87 -10.05 -23.63 43.95
N GLN A 88 -10.17 -24.53 42.98
CA GLN A 88 -9.33 -24.62 41.78
C GLN A 88 -9.70 -23.58 40.71
N SER A 89 -10.92 -23.08 40.75
CA SER A 89 -11.48 -22.11 39.78
C SER A 89 -11.07 -20.67 40.08
N LYS A 90 -9.81 -20.45 40.51
CA LYS A 90 -9.24 -19.12 40.77
C LYS A 90 -8.12 -18.83 39.75
N PRO A 91 -8.04 -17.62 39.14
CA PRO A 91 -6.99 -17.28 38.18
C PRO A 91 -5.56 -17.56 38.67
N SER A 92 -5.29 -17.38 39.97
CA SER A 92 -3.97 -17.64 40.58
C SER A 92 -3.65 -19.11 40.77
N LYS A 93 -4.59 -20.02 40.56
CA LYS A 93 -4.42 -21.46 40.83
C LYS A 93 -4.03 -22.30 39.63
N GLY A 94 -3.90 -21.70 38.42
CA GLY A 94 -3.58 -22.45 37.22
C GLY A 94 -2.34 -23.32 37.31
N ALA A 95 -1.23 -22.78 37.84
CA ALA A 95 0.00 -23.56 38.04
C ALA A 95 -0.15 -24.72 39.05
N GLU A 96 -0.88 -24.49 40.12
CA GLU A 96 -1.18 -25.53 41.11
C GLU A 96 -2.06 -26.62 40.51
N VAL A 97 -3.08 -26.22 39.73
CA VAL A 97 -3.95 -27.15 39.03
C VAL A 97 -3.15 -27.99 38.02
N ALA A 98 -2.32 -27.37 37.19
CA ALA A 98 -1.45 -28.08 36.25
C ALA A 98 -0.55 -29.09 36.99
N SER A 99 0.10 -28.69 38.08
CA SER A 99 0.97 -29.56 38.88
C SER A 99 0.26 -30.77 39.48
N VAL A 100 -1.05 -30.70 39.69
CA VAL A 100 -1.86 -31.80 40.21
C VAL A 100 -2.28 -32.78 39.10
N TYR A 101 -2.69 -32.29 37.96
CA TYR A 101 -3.33 -33.10 36.90
C TYR A 101 -2.34 -33.62 35.87
N GLU A 102 -1.30 -32.87 35.50
CA GLU A 102 -0.32 -33.30 34.47
C GLU A 102 0.46 -34.56 34.88
N PRO A 103 0.97 -34.71 36.11
CA PRO A 103 1.64 -35.97 36.53
C PRO A 103 0.73 -37.19 36.58
N ARG A 104 -0.59 -36.97 36.76
CA ARG A 104 -1.59 -38.03 36.78
C ARG A 104 -2.02 -38.50 35.39
N SER A 105 -1.66 -37.72 34.36
CA SER A 105 -2.01 -37.99 32.96
C SER A 105 -0.75 -37.89 32.08
N PRO A 106 0.14 -38.87 32.08
CA PRO A 106 1.40 -38.82 31.36
C PRO A 106 1.18 -38.54 29.87
N GLY A 107 1.94 -37.57 29.30
CA GLY A 107 1.82 -37.11 27.93
C GLY A 107 0.71 -36.09 27.67
N TYR A 108 -0.11 -35.78 28.69
CA TYR A 108 -1.11 -34.73 28.61
C TYR A 108 -0.62 -33.47 29.32
N ARG A 109 -0.96 -32.31 28.75
CA ARG A 109 -0.67 -30.99 29.32
C ARG A 109 -1.95 -30.17 29.36
N MET A 110 -2.04 -29.28 30.35
CA MET A 110 -3.11 -28.28 30.40
C MET A 110 -2.89 -27.27 29.29
N THR A 111 -3.76 -27.28 28.29
CA THR A 111 -3.66 -26.39 27.13
C THR A 111 -4.59 -25.19 27.22
N GLU A 112 -5.65 -25.29 28.02
CA GLU A 112 -6.56 -24.19 28.33
C GLU A 112 -6.93 -24.18 29.81
N PHE A 113 -7.03 -22.97 30.38
CA PHE A 113 -7.47 -22.77 31.75
C PHE A 113 -8.50 -21.66 31.81
N HIS A 114 -9.73 -22.03 32.16
CA HIS A 114 -10.88 -21.13 32.23
C HIS A 114 -11.42 -21.03 33.65
N PRO A 115 -10.70 -20.31 34.57
CA PRO A 115 -11.07 -20.30 36.00
C PRO A 115 -12.46 -19.73 36.25
N TYR A 116 -12.88 -18.72 35.47
CA TYR A 116 -14.22 -18.15 35.63
C TYR A 116 -15.33 -19.04 35.06
N ALA A 117 -15.00 -19.89 34.12
CA ALA A 117 -15.92 -20.89 33.57
C ALA A 117 -15.92 -22.20 34.34
N GLY A 118 -14.94 -22.40 35.22
CA GLY A 118 -14.82 -23.56 36.10
C GLY A 118 -14.29 -24.83 35.42
N TRP A 119 -13.49 -24.69 34.34
CA TRP A 119 -12.95 -25.86 33.63
C TRP A 119 -11.54 -25.61 33.05
N MET A 120 -10.85 -26.70 32.73
CA MET A 120 -9.60 -26.72 32.00
C MET A 120 -9.64 -27.80 30.92
N LEU A 121 -8.81 -27.63 29.87
CA LEU A 121 -8.60 -28.63 28.82
C LEU A 121 -7.22 -29.27 28.97
N MET A 122 -7.19 -30.59 28.84
CA MET A 122 -5.97 -31.39 28.81
C MET A 122 -5.84 -32.01 27.43
N GLU A 123 -4.75 -31.73 26.73
CA GLU A 123 -4.45 -32.29 25.40
C GLU A 123 -3.12 -33.06 25.45
N ARG A 124 -3.01 -34.07 24.58
CA ARG A 124 -1.77 -34.80 24.42
C ARG A 124 -0.81 -33.95 23.60
N LEU A 125 0.32 -33.59 24.18
CA LEU A 125 1.41 -32.92 23.50
C LEU A 125 2.62 -33.84 23.50
N ASP A 126 3.36 -33.84 22.37
CA ASP A 126 4.69 -34.45 22.34
C ASP A 126 5.70 -33.63 23.16
N ASP A 127 6.88 -34.20 23.35
CA ASP A 127 7.91 -33.55 24.17
C ASP A 127 8.43 -32.26 23.50
N GLU A 128 8.50 -32.21 22.15
CA GLU A 128 8.95 -31.05 21.39
C GLU A 128 7.98 -29.88 21.58
N LEU A 129 6.68 -30.09 21.34
CA LEU A 129 5.65 -29.06 21.57
C LEU A 129 5.56 -28.64 23.04
N THR A 130 5.80 -29.55 23.97
CA THR A 130 5.79 -29.23 25.41
C THR A 130 6.92 -28.27 25.75
N VAL A 131 8.14 -28.52 25.27
CA VAL A 131 9.32 -27.67 25.47
C VAL A 131 9.13 -26.33 24.76
N ALA A 132 8.73 -26.36 23.49
CA ALA A 132 8.50 -25.16 22.69
C ALA A 132 7.49 -24.23 23.35
N ARG A 133 6.35 -24.76 23.77
CA ARG A 133 5.31 -23.98 24.47
C ARG A 133 5.83 -23.36 25.77
N GLY A 134 6.60 -24.11 26.55
CA GLY A 134 7.20 -23.61 27.77
C GLY A 134 8.14 -22.44 27.54
N GLN A 135 9.03 -22.56 26.57
CA GLN A 135 9.97 -21.49 26.18
C GLN A 135 9.24 -20.25 25.65
N ILE A 136 8.27 -20.44 24.74
CA ILE A 136 7.48 -19.32 24.20
C ILE A 136 6.76 -18.57 25.33
N ALA A 137 6.14 -19.30 26.25
CA ALA A 137 5.44 -18.73 27.38
C ALA A 137 6.39 -17.95 28.32
N GLU A 138 7.60 -18.46 28.54
CA GLU A 138 8.62 -17.79 29.33
C GLU A 138 9.06 -16.47 28.72
N TYR A 139 9.39 -16.45 27.41
CA TYR A 139 9.78 -15.22 26.70
C TYR A 139 8.65 -14.19 26.65
N LEU A 140 7.41 -14.62 26.44
CA LEU A 140 6.22 -13.74 26.44
C LEU A 140 5.76 -13.36 27.86
N ARG A 141 6.31 -13.99 28.91
CA ARG A 141 5.94 -13.79 30.33
C ARG A 141 4.46 -14.08 30.59
N VAL A 142 3.98 -15.15 29.99
CA VAL A 142 2.60 -15.65 30.13
C VAL A 142 2.62 -17.07 30.65
N ASN A 143 1.45 -17.61 30.98
CA ASN A 143 1.40 -19.01 31.36
C ASN A 143 1.42 -19.92 30.12
N PRO A 144 1.91 -21.16 30.21
CA PRO A 144 1.93 -22.08 29.07
C PRO A 144 0.56 -22.35 28.46
N TRP A 145 -0.52 -22.30 29.21
CA TRP A 145 -1.88 -22.46 28.69
C TRP A 145 -2.49 -21.22 28.06
N ASP A 146 -1.82 -20.07 28.10
CA ASP A 146 -2.24 -18.86 27.39
C ASP A 146 -1.79 -18.88 25.92
N VAL A 147 -0.96 -19.88 25.52
CA VAL A 147 -0.46 -20.05 24.16
C VAL A 147 -0.63 -21.51 23.74
N LYS A 148 -1.49 -21.76 22.75
CA LYS A 148 -1.58 -23.07 22.09
C LYS A 148 -0.52 -23.15 21.00
N VAL A 149 0.21 -24.28 20.93
CA VAL A 149 1.28 -24.51 19.94
C VAL A 149 0.98 -25.80 19.18
N GLU A 150 1.06 -25.73 17.87
CA GLU A 150 0.79 -26.85 16.95
C GLU A 150 1.86 -26.89 15.86
N HIS A 151 2.26 -28.09 15.39
CA HIS A 151 3.14 -28.22 14.24
C HIS A 151 2.47 -27.74 12.95
N THR A 152 3.23 -27.08 12.09
CA THR A 152 2.81 -26.78 10.72
C THR A 152 3.30 -27.90 9.76
N ARG A 153 2.69 -27.99 8.59
CA ARG A 153 3.12 -28.94 7.55
C ARG A 153 4.53 -28.66 7.02
N GLU A 154 5.00 -27.45 7.21
CA GLU A 154 6.28 -26.95 6.70
C GLU A 154 7.40 -27.07 7.73
N GLY A 155 7.16 -27.78 8.85
CA GLY A 155 8.14 -28.01 9.91
C GLY A 155 8.29 -26.86 10.90
N GLY A 156 7.45 -25.84 10.84
CA GLY A 156 7.39 -24.74 11.80
C GLY A 156 6.32 -24.96 12.87
N LEU A 157 6.00 -23.91 13.64
CA LEU A 157 5.00 -23.95 14.68
C LEU A 157 3.91 -22.89 14.44
N ARG A 158 2.67 -23.27 14.69
CA ARG A 158 1.53 -22.34 14.75
C ARG A 158 1.22 -22.05 16.20
N LEU A 159 1.13 -20.77 16.53
CA LEU A 159 0.73 -20.28 17.83
C LEU A 159 -0.70 -19.74 17.75
N THR A 160 -1.49 -20.00 18.78
CA THR A 160 -2.78 -19.36 18.98
C THR A 160 -2.79 -18.76 20.37
N PHE A 161 -2.93 -17.44 20.45
CA PHE A 161 -2.97 -16.72 21.73
C PHE A 161 -4.37 -16.84 22.34
N GLN A 162 -4.41 -17.33 23.56
CA GLN A 162 -5.67 -17.59 24.26
C GLN A 162 -5.97 -16.50 25.28
N LYS A 163 -7.23 -16.16 25.40
CA LYS A 163 -7.68 -15.22 26.45
C LYS A 163 -7.33 -15.76 27.87
N PRO A 164 -6.90 -14.89 28.80
CA PRO A 164 -6.99 -13.42 28.73
C PRO A 164 -5.79 -12.73 28.07
N PHE A 165 -4.81 -13.47 27.52
CA PHE A 165 -3.66 -12.87 26.86
C PHE A 165 -4.06 -12.21 25.55
N VAL A 166 -3.59 -10.97 25.35
CA VAL A 166 -3.72 -10.20 24.11
C VAL A 166 -2.32 -9.76 23.68
N TYR A 167 -1.90 -10.24 22.53
CA TYR A 167 -0.62 -9.87 21.92
C TYR A 167 -0.62 -8.39 21.53
N LYS A 168 0.50 -7.71 21.80
CA LYS A 168 0.78 -6.33 21.40
C LYS A 168 2.20 -6.26 20.85
N GLU A 169 2.34 -5.83 19.61
CA GLU A 169 3.63 -5.79 18.91
C GLU A 169 4.70 -5.03 19.69
N GLU A 170 4.37 -3.84 20.19
CA GLU A 170 5.32 -2.99 20.94
C GLU A 170 5.87 -3.64 22.21
N ARG A 171 5.07 -4.51 22.86
CA ARG A 171 5.44 -5.18 24.11
C ARG A 171 6.05 -6.56 23.88
N ASP A 172 5.44 -7.32 22.96
CA ASP A 172 5.63 -8.77 22.85
C ASP A 172 6.46 -9.16 21.61
N GLY A 173 6.53 -8.30 20.57
CA GLY A 173 7.15 -8.63 19.29
C GLY A 173 8.60 -9.06 19.41
N ALA A 174 9.45 -8.27 20.08
CA ALA A 174 10.86 -8.61 20.26
C ALA A 174 11.04 -9.91 21.09
N ASN A 175 10.15 -10.17 22.05
CA ASN A 175 10.20 -11.37 22.88
C ASN A 175 9.77 -12.62 22.09
N LEU A 176 8.77 -12.48 21.23
CA LEU A 176 8.33 -13.58 20.36
C LEU A 176 9.40 -13.96 19.33
N GLN A 177 10.11 -12.97 18.76
CA GLN A 177 11.23 -13.25 17.85
C GLN A 177 12.36 -14.00 18.58
N ARG A 178 12.68 -13.62 19.82
CA ARG A 178 13.66 -14.35 20.65
C ARG A 178 13.18 -15.76 20.98
N ALA A 179 11.88 -15.92 21.26
CA ALA A 179 11.29 -17.23 21.50
C ALA A 179 11.38 -18.12 20.24
N ALA A 180 11.11 -17.57 19.05
CA ALA A 180 11.24 -18.31 17.80
C ALA A 180 12.65 -18.85 17.58
N ALA A 181 13.68 -18.02 17.81
CA ALA A 181 15.08 -18.44 17.72
C ALA A 181 15.48 -19.46 18.81
N ALA A 182 14.89 -19.39 20.00
CA ALA A 182 15.18 -20.32 21.09
C ALA A 182 14.52 -21.69 20.93
N VAL A 183 13.31 -21.72 20.37
CA VAL A 183 12.52 -22.94 20.15
C VAL A 183 13.04 -23.73 18.95
N GLY A 184 13.41 -23.03 17.90
CA GLY A 184 13.98 -23.62 16.70
C GLY A 184 15.52 -23.63 16.74
N HIS A 185 16.10 -23.08 15.71
CA HIS A 185 17.53 -22.87 15.58
C HIS A 185 17.79 -21.39 15.29
N GLU A 186 19.04 -20.98 15.31
CA GLU A 186 19.42 -19.64 14.87
C GLU A 186 18.84 -19.35 13.50
N GLY A 187 18.21 -18.19 13.35
CA GLY A 187 17.54 -17.77 12.13
C GLY A 187 16.02 -18.07 12.06
N TRP A 188 15.46 -18.87 12.98
CA TRP A 188 14.01 -19.03 13.05
C TRP A 188 13.34 -17.72 13.46
N TRP A 189 12.19 -17.43 12.85
CA TRP A 189 11.48 -16.15 13.02
C TRP A 189 9.98 -16.34 13.12
N ALA A 190 9.29 -15.37 13.75
CA ALA A 190 7.85 -15.39 13.93
C ALA A 190 7.18 -14.34 13.03
N ASP A 191 6.06 -14.72 12.44
CA ASP A 191 5.11 -13.86 11.74
C ASP A 191 3.80 -13.84 12.51
N VAL A 192 3.22 -12.65 12.74
CA VAL A 192 2.09 -12.47 13.67
C VAL A 192 0.88 -11.91 12.95
N ASP A 193 -0.25 -12.59 13.08
CA ASP A 193 -1.56 -12.05 12.77
C ASP A 193 -2.26 -11.62 14.07
N ALA A 194 -1.96 -10.40 14.50
CA ALA A 194 -2.50 -9.85 15.74
C ALA A 194 -4.04 -9.72 15.72
N LYS A 195 -4.65 -9.56 14.55
CA LYS A 195 -6.11 -9.45 14.38
C LYS A 195 -6.81 -10.76 14.74
N ASN A 196 -6.22 -11.88 14.32
CA ASN A 196 -6.77 -13.21 14.59
C ASN A 196 -6.17 -13.85 15.86
N GLY A 197 -5.23 -13.17 16.53
CA GLY A 197 -4.58 -13.69 17.72
C GLY A 197 -3.73 -14.94 17.45
N THR A 198 -3.08 -15.01 16.28
CA THR A 198 -2.24 -16.13 15.88
C THR A 198 -0.85 -15.67 15.49
N ALA A 199 0.13 -16.58 15.55
CA ALA A 199 1.44 -16.38 14.98
C ALA A 199 1.96 -17.68 14.34
N LEU A 200 2.87 -17.54 13.39
CA LEU A 200 3.59 -18.66 12.79
C LEU A 200 5.08 -18.50 13.09
N ILE A 201 5.69 -19.52 13.63
CA ILE A 201 7.16 -19.61 13.75
C ILE A 201 7.64 -20.42 12.55
N HIS A 202 8.44 -19.79 11.71
CA HIS A 202 8.98 -20.35 10.48
C HIS A 202 10.38 -20.90 10.71
N PRO A 203 10.69 -22.11 10.17
CA PRO A 203 12.05 -22.63 10.19
C PRO A 203 12.94 -21.84 9.21
N GLY A 204 14.20 -21.68 9.58
CA GLY A 204 15.20 -20.97 8.80
C GLY A 204 15.10 -19.45 8.89
N GLU A 205 15.96 -18.79 8.18
CA GLU A 205 16.06 -17.34 8.21
C GLU A 205 14.92 -16.67 7.42
N PRO A 206 14.42 -15.49 7.87
CA PRO A 206 13.41 -14.76 7.12
C PRO A 206 13.94 -14.40 5.74
N ALA A 207 13.03 -14.37 4.76
CA ALA A 207 13.36 -13.99 3.41
C ALA A 207 13.91 -12.56 3.35
N THR A 208 14.89 -12.34 2.49
CA THR A 208 15.47 -11.03 2.20
C THR A 208 15.71 -10.88 0.70
N PHE A 209 16.16 -9.72 0.27
CA PHE A 209 16.53 -9.46 -1.12
C PHE A 209 18.05 -9.43 -1.28
N LEU A 210 18.52 -9.64 -2.50
CA LEU A 210 19.88 -9.24 -2.87
C LEU A 210 20.01 -7.71 -2.79
N LYS A 211 21.21 -7.21 -2.58
CA LYS A 211 21.48 -5.76 -2.61
C LYS A 211 20.99 -5.15 -3.93
N THR A 212 21.25 -5.83 -5.03
CA THR A 212 20.79 -5.47 -6.38
C THR A 212 20.30 -6.72 -7.09
N HIS A 213 19.10 -6.68 -7.62
CA HIS A 213 18.59 -7.73 -8.52
C HIS A 213 18.83 -7.30 -9.96
N PRO A 214 19.49 -8.14 -10.79
CA PRO A 214 19.75 -7.79 -12.17
C PRO A 214 18.44 -7.65 -12.97
N TYR A 215 18.44 -6.70 -13.89
CA TYR A 215 17.30 -6.48 -14.78
C TYR A 215 17.06 -7.71 -15.65
N PRO A 216 15.79 -8.16 -15.84
CA PRO A 216 15.50 -9.38 -16.60
C PRO A 216 15.53 -9.15 -18.12
N PHE A 217 16.68 -8.79 -18.67
CA PHE A 217 16.83 -8.51 -20.11
C PHE A 217 16.28 -9.63 -21.01
N ARG A 218 16.26 -10.87 -20.54
CA ARG A 218 15.67 -12.00 -21.28
C ARG A 218 14.17 -11.84 -21.56
N LEU A 219 13.46 -11.11 -20.68
CA LEU A 219 12.01 -10.84 -20.80
C LEU A 219 11.72 -9.58 -21.60
N LEU A 220 12.75 -8.80 -21.97
CA LEU A 220 12.60 -7.56 -22.70
C LEU A 220 12.11 -7.84 -24.12
N GLY A 221 10.92 -7.35 -24.46
CA GLY A 221 10.31 -7.57 -25.79
C GLY A 221 9.66 -8.94 -25.96
N ASP A 222 9.58 -9.77 -24.91
CA ASP A 222 8.83 -11.02 -24.93
C ASP A 222 7.33 -10.71 -25.15
N PRO A 223 6.69 -11.29 -26.19
CA PRO A 223 5.26 -11.07 -26.45
C PRO A 223 4.34 -11.42 -25.28
N ASP A 224 4.71 -12.40 -24.45
CA ASP A 224 3.94 -12.79 -23.26
C ASP A 224 3.97 -11.70 -22.17
N CYS A 225 5.01 -10.85 -22.20
CA CYS A 225 5.15 -9.72 -21.28
C CYS A 225 4.33 -8.49 -21.68
N ARG A 226 3.67 -8.48 -22.85
CA ARG A 226 2.81 -7.36 -23.27
C ARG A 226 1.63 -7.15 -22.34
N ASP A 227 0.94 -8.22 -21.99
CA ASP A 227 -0.26 -8.18 -21.14
C ASP A 227 0.05 -8.60 -19.70
N ARG A 228 1.14 -9.34 -19.48
CA ARG A 228 1.68 -9.70 -18.16
C ARG A 228 3.09 -9.16 -18.01
N MET A 229 3.20 -7.90 -17.59
CA MET A 229 4.46 -7.18 -17.49
C MET A 229 5.15 -7.48 -16.15
N PRO A 230 6.45 -7.88 -16.15
CA PRO A 230 7.21 -8.03 -14.91
C PRO A 230 7.39 -6.67 -14.24
N TYR A 231 7.08 -6.58 -12.94
CA TYR A 231 7.22 -5.33 -12.20
C TYR A 231 8.33 -5.33 -11.16
N GLY A 232 8.89 -6.47 -10.83
CA GLY A 232 9.97 -6.59 -9.85
C GLY A 232 10.13 -8.01 -9.35
N VAL A 233 11.12 -8.20 -8.51
CA VAL A 233 11.47 -9.49 -7.92
C VAL A 233 10.73 -9.64 -6.60
N LEU A 234 9.99 -10.72 -6.44
CA LEU A 234 9.25 -11.04 -5.22
C LEU A 234 10.18 -11.57 -4.13
N LEU A 235 9.79 -11.40 -2.87
CA LEU A 235 10.45 -12.10 -1.78
C LEU A 235 10.35 -13.61 -2.00
N PRO A 236 11.46 -14.36 -1.85
CA PRO A 236 11.41 -15.81 -1.92
C PRO A 236 10.49 -16.33 -0.82
N ARG A 237 9.79 -17.42 -1.11
CA ARG A 237 9.09 -18.16 -0.05
C ARG A 237 10.15 -18.77 0.88
N SER A 238 9.85 -18.85 2.16
CA SER A 238 10.78 -19.21 3.23
C SER A 238 11.84 -20.25 2.82
N GLY A 239 13.10 -19.88 2.94
CA GLY A 239 14.25 -20.78 2.76
C GLY A 239 14.69 -21.04 1.32
N GLY A 240 14.11 -20.40 0.30
CA GLY A 240 14.52 -20.54 -1.10
C GLY A 240 15.48 -19.46 -1.56
N ASP A 241 16.50 -19.83 -2.33
CA ASP A 241 17.40 -18.90 -3.03
C ASP A 241 16.85 -18.49 -4.41
N GLU A 242 15.69 -19.04 -4.82
CA GLU A 242 15.08 -18.74 -6.11
C GLU A 242 14.14 -17.53 -6.00
N TYR A 243 14.45 -16.51 -6.79
CA TYR A 243 13.65 -15.31 -6.89
C TYR A 243 12.68 -15.39 -8.07
N GLU A 244 11.42 -15.15 -7.80
CA GLU A 244 10.37 -15.06 -8.81
C GLU A 244 10.08 -13.61 -9.16
N TYR A 245 9.62 -13.35 -10.40
CA TYR A 245 9.12 -12.05 -10.80
C TYR A 245 7.63 -11.92 -10.50
N GLY A 246 7.24 -10.77 -9.98
CA GLY A 246 5.85 -10.35 -9.93
C GLY A 246 5.42 -9.76 -11.27
N PHE A 247 4.15 -9.95 -11.65
CA PHE A 247 3.62 -9.48 -12.92
C PHE A 247 2.37 -8.61 -12.73
N ILE A 248 2.34 -7.46 -13.41
CA ILE A 248 1.11 -6.68 -13.62
C ILE A 248 0.32 -7.35 -14.74
N ASP A 249 -0.91 -7.73 -14.48
CA ASP A 249 -1.84 -8.24 -15.50
C ASP A 249 -2.71 -7.08 -16.02
N TRP A 250 -2.26 -6.48 -17.12
CA TRP A 250 -2.94 -5.36 -17.76
C TRP A 250 -4.30 -5.72 -18.36
N THR A 251 -4.65 -6.99 -18.46
CA THR A 251 -5.99 -7.41 -18.92
C THR A 251 -7.04 -7.20 -17.83
N LYS A 252 -6.63 -7.27 -16.56
CA LYS A 252 -7.49 -7.01 -15.40
C LYS A 252 -7.67 -5.53 -15.11
N GLY A 253 -6.71 -4.70 -15.50
CA GLY A 253 -6.76 -3.27 -15.30
C GLY A 253 -5.72 -2.54 -16.13
N SER A 254 -6.06 -1.35 -16.64
CA SER A 254 -5.19 -0.58 -17.53
C SER A 254 -4.42 0.55 -16.87
N PHE A 255 -4.60 0.76 -15.56
CA PHE A 255 -4.02 1.90 -14.86
C PHE A 255 -3.31 1.47 -13.58
N LEU A 256 -2.14 2.07 -13.34
CA LEU A 256 -1.31 1.87 -12.14
C LEU A 256 -1.13 3.21 -11.43
N LEU A 257 -1.46 3.25 -10.15
CA LEU A 257 -1.10 4.35 -9.24
C LEU A 257 0.17 3.98 -8.46
N LEU A 258 1.20 4.80 -8.59
CA LEU A 258 2.49 4.61 -7.93
C LEU A 258 2.75 5.73 -6.93
N GLY A 259 2.84 5.37 -5.66
CA GLY A 259 3.26 6.25 -4.57
C GLY A 259 4.68 5.98 -4.09
N GLY A 260 5.20 6.88 -3.29
CA GLY A 260 6.49 6.66 -2.59
C GLY A 260 7.23 7.94 -2.29
N GLU A 261 8.03 7.89 -1.24
CA GLU A 261 8.84 9.02 -0.79
C GLU A 261 10.07 9.24 -1.70
N PRO A 262 10.67 10.45 -1.68
CA PRO A 262 11.89 10.73 -2.42
C PRO A 262 13.04 9.77 -2.06
N GLY A 263 13.86 9.40 -3.05
CA GLY A 263 15.03 8.53 -2.83
C GLY A 263 14.72 7.03 -2.64
N MET A 264 13.45 6.60 -2.68
CA MET A 264 13.07 5.19 -2.50
C MET A 264 13.16 4.34 -3.77
N GLY A 265 13.62 4.90 -4.89
CA GLY A 265 13.82 4.18 -6.15
C GLY A 265 12.62 4.24 -7.11
N LYS A 266 11.73 5.24 -6.97
CA LYS A 266 10.58 5.41 -7.89
C LYS A 266 11.01 5.52 -9.36
N SER A 267 11.94 6.42 -9.68
CA SER A 267 12.42 6.64 -11.05
C SER A 267 13.04 5.38 -11.65
N VAL A 268 13.86 4.65 -10.86
CA VAL A 268 14.41 3.35 -11.30
C VAL A 268 13.29 2.35 -11.58
N TYR A 269 12.26 2.32 -10.73
CA TYR A 269 11.10 1.45 -10.93
C TYR A 269 10.32 1.82 -12.19
N VAL A 270 10.02 3.09 -12.41
CA VAL A 270 9.33 3.57 -13.62
C VAL A 270 10.17 3.27 -14.86
N ASN A 271 11.48 3.52 -14.84
CA ASN A 271 12.40 3.24 -15.94
C ASN A 271 12.47 1.73 -16.26
N SER A 272 12.42 0.88 -15.23
CA SER A 272 12.36 -0.57 -15.44
C SER A 272 11.08 -1.02 -16.16
N LEU A 273 9.93 -0.40 -15.84
CA LEU A 273 8.67 -0.63 -16.56
C LEU A 273 8.70 -0.03 -17.97
N LEU A 274 9.23 1.20 -18.12
CA LEU A 274 9.36 1.87 -19.42
C LEU A 274 10.16 1.05 -20.43
N ALA A 275 11.25 0.43 -20.01
CA ALA A 275 12.02 -0.43 -20.89
C ALA A 275 11.19 -1.61 -21.41
N GLN A 276 10.39 -2.26 -20.55
CA GLN A 276 9.47 -3.31 -20.98
C GLN A 276 8.37 -2.79 -21.91
N ILE A 277 7.86 -1.61 -21.63
CA ILE A 277 6.85 -0.93 -22.45
C ILE A 277 7.42 -0.64 -23.84
N ILE A 278 8.54 0.06 -23.93
CA ILE A 278 9.18 0.48 -25.17
C ILE A 278 9.54 -0.73 -26.05
N ALA A 279 10.02 -1.80 -25.44
CA ALA A 279 10.35 -3.04 -26.15
C ALA A 279 9.15 -3.68 -26.88
N GLN A 280 7.92 -3.35 -26.49
CA GLN A 280 6.68 -3.77 -27.15
C GLN A 280 6.23 -2.82 -28.27
N ARG A 281 7.01 -1.75 -28.54
CA ARG A 281 6.75 -0.75 -29.60
C ARG A 281 5.35 -0.11 -29.51
N PRO A 282 4.93 0.42 -28.37
CA PRO A 282 3.66 1.13 -28.22
C PRO A 282 3.76 2.57 -28.75
N GLU A 283 2.63 3.26 -28.77
CA GLU A 283 2.62 4.73 -28.65
C GLU A 283 2.94 5.09 -27.18
N LEU A 284 3.73 6.15 -26.98
CA LEU A 284 4.22 6.53 -25.66
C LEU A 284 4.07 8.04 -25.45
N SER A 285 3.43 8.42 -24.35
CA SER A 285 3.38 9.79 -23.83
C SER A 285 4.10 9.86 -22.50
N ILE A 286 4.93 10.89 -22.31
CA ILE A 286 5.57 11.19 -21.02
C ILE A 286 5.23 12.62 -20.62
N ILE A 287 4.77 12.77 -19.40
CA ILE A 287 4.34 14.03 -18.78
C ILE A 287 5.01 14.12 -17.43
N ASP A 288 5.81 15.18 -17.22
CA ASP A 288 6.55 15.40 -16.00
C ASP A 288 6.90 16.89 -15.82
N LEU A 289 7.42 17.25 -14.65
CA LEU A 289 7.96 18.58 -14.39
C LEU A 289 9.33 18.77 -15.09
N PRO A 290 9.66 19.98 -15.57
CA PRO A 290 10.90 20.25 -16.28
C PRO A 290 12.17 19.83 -15.53
N ASN A 291 12.22 20.12 -14.24
CA ASN A 291 13.40 19.83 -13.40
C ASN A 291 13.53 18.34 -13.01
N LYS A 292 12.57 17.50 -13.36
CA LYS A 292 12.50 16.07 -13.05
C LYS A 292 12.64 15.20 -14.29
N SER A 293 12.30 15.74 -15.44
CA SER A 293 12.25 15.05 -16.72
C SER A 293 13.58 14.45 -17.18
N THR A 294 14.73 14.85 -16.57
CA THR A 294 16.03 14.25 -16.86
C THR A 294 16.06 12.73 -16.66
N ASP A 295 15.20 12.21 -15.77
CA ASP A 295 15.03 10.77 -15.55
C ASP A 295 14.53 10.02 -16.79
N TYR A 296 13.93 10.74 -17.76
CA TYR A 296 13.31 10.18 -18.98
C TYR A 296 14.03 10.57 -20.28
N TYR A 297 15.13 11.35 -20.25
CA TYR A 297 15.84 11.77 -21.44
C TYR A 297 16.40 10.60 -22.25
N TRP A 298 16.71 9.50 -21.58
CA TRP A 298 17.20 8.29 -22.23
C TRP A 298 16.18 7.63 -23.16
N CYS A 299 14.89 7.80 -22.94
CA CYS A 299 13.83 7.15 -23.73
C CYS A 299 13.18 8.06 -24.79
N ARG A 300 13.64 9.32 -24.91
CA ARG A 300 13.11 10.28 -25.91
C ARG A 300 13.00 9.75 -27.34
N PRO A 301 13.94 8.98 -27.90
CA PRO A 301 13.79 8.46 -29.25
C PRO A 301 12.49 7.72 -29.50
N TRP A 302 11.95 7.01 -28.51
CA TRP A 302 10.75 6.18 -28.62
C TRP A 302 9.46 6.85 -28.18
N VAL A 303 9.54 8.08 -27.67
CA VAL A 303 8.32 8.85 -27.35
C VAL A 303 7.61 9.23 -28.64
N THR A 304 6.29 9.08 -28.65
CA THR A 304 5.48 9.44 -29.83
C THR A 304 5.60 10.94 -30.09
N PRO A 305 5.90 11.36 -31.32
CA PRO A 305 5.99 12.79 -31.67
C PRO A 305 4.74 13.57 -31.28
N GLY A 306 4.93 14.65 -30.54
CA GLY A 306 3.84 15.48 -29.97
C GLY A 306 3.26 14.98 -28.65
N HIS A 307 3.93 14.02 -28.00
CA HIS A 307 3.49 13.43 -26.71
C HIS A 307 4.54 13.54 -25.60
N TRP A 308 5.46 14.52 -25.75
CA TRP A 308 6.42 14.90 -24.71
C TRP A 308 5.93 16.14 -23.98
N GLY A 309 5.59 16.01 -22.70
CA GLY A 309 5.06 17.05 -21.84
C GLY A 309 5.96 17.32 -20.65
N CYS A 310 7.28 17.55 -20.89
CA CYS A 310 8.29 17.60 -19.84
C CYS A 310 9.10 18.89 -19.79
N GLU A 311 8.91 19.84 -20.72
CA GLU A 311 9.71 21.07 -20.75
C GLU A 311 9.06 22.24 -19.99
N SER A 312 7.76 22.16 -19.76
CA SER A 312 7.01 23.14 -18.95
C SER A 312 5.69 22.56 -18.47
N VAL A 313 5.12 23.14 -17.41
CA VAL A 313 3.77 22.78 -16.93
C VAL A 313 2.71 23.02 -18.02
N THR A 314 2.91 24.04 -18.85
CA THR A 314 2.03 24.33 -20.01
C THR A 314 2.09 23.21 -21.04
N GLN A 315 3.29 22.71 -21.32
CA GLN A 315 3.46 21.61 -22.25
C GLN A 315 2.83 20.31 -21.68
N ALA A 316 3.04 20.03 -20.40
CA ALA A 316 2.39 18.93 -19.71
C ALA A 316 0.86 18.97 -19.85
N ALA A 317 0.27 20.13 -19.58
CA ALA A 317 -1.15 20.39 -19.77
C ALA A 317 -1.58 20.27 -21.25
N GLY A 318 -0.75 20.75 -22.16
CA GLY A 318 -0.98 20.63 -23.61
C GLY A 318 -1.08 19.18 -24.08
N VAL A 319 -0.15 18.31 -23.64
CA VAL A 319 -0.17 16.88 -23.95
C VAL A 319 -1.40 16.20 -23.31
N MET A 320 -1.75 16.50 -22.06
CA MET A 320 -2.96 15.95 -21.42
C MET A 320 -4.24 16.34 -22.17
N ASN A 321 -4.35 17.60 -22.59
CA ASN A 321 -5.50 18.08 -23.38
C ASN A 321 -5.55 17.41 -24.75
N ARG A 322 -4.40 17.27 -25.42
CA ARG A 322 -4.30 16.56 -26.70
C ARG A 322 -4.77 15.11 -26.56
N LEU A 323 -4.29 14.38 -25.57
CA LEU A 323 -4.71 13.01 -25.30
C LEU A 323 -6.23 12.91 -25.08
N ALA A 324 -6.79 13.81 -24.28
CA ALA A 324 -8.24 13.86 -24.05
C ALA A 324 -9.02 14.12 -25.35
N TRP A 325 -8.51 15.00 -26.22
CA TRP A 325 -9.10 15.26 -27.54
C TRP A 325 -8.98 14.05 -28.47
N GLU A 326 -7.81 13.40 -28.55
CA GLU A 326 -7.56 12.24 -29.39
C GLU A 326 -8.46 11.06 -29.05
N ILE A 327 -8.71 10.82 -27.76
CA ILE A 327 -9.61 9.76 -27.28
C ILE A 327 -11.06 10.00 -27.72
N GLU A 328 -11.47 11.23 -27.95
CA GLU A 328 -12.83 11.56 -28.36
C GLU A 328 -12.98 11.82 -29.87
N HIS A 329 -11.97 12.40 -30.50
CA HIS A 329 -12.06 12.93 -31.86
C HIS A 329 -10.97 12.43 -32.81
N GLY A 330 -9.92 11.79 -32.28
CA GLY A 330 -8.80 11.28 -33.07
C GLY A 330 -9.19 10.14 -33.99
N GLU A 331 -8.25 9.74 -34.87
CA GLU A 331 -8.46 8.64 -35.83
C GLU A 331 -8.79 7.31 -35.12
N ARG A 332 -8.18 7.06 -33.96
CA ARG A 332 -8.48 5.89 -33.13
C ARG A 332 -9.94 5.92 -32.68
N ALA A 333 -10.42 7.02 -32.13
CA ALA A 333 -11.80 7.19 -31.70
C ALA A 333 -12.80 7.02 -32.84
N LYS A 334 -12.53 7.62 -34.00
CA LYS A 334 -13.34 7.44 -35.20
C LYS A 334 -13.39 5.98 -35.67
N ALA A 335 -12.28 5.26 -35.58
CA ALA A 335 -12.22 3.85 -35.92
C ALA A 335 -13.07 3.00 -34.94
N TRP A 336 -13.00 3.29 -33.65
CA TRP A 336 -13.83 2.63 -32.63
C TRP A 336 -15.32 2.82 -32.88
N GLN A 337 -15.74 4.05 -33.11
CA GLN A 337 -17.15 4.37 -33.41
C GLN A 337 -17.63 3.68 -34.71
N ARG A 338 -16.82 3.75 -35.78
CA ARG A 338 -17.18 3.16 -37.10
C ARG A 338 -17.35 1.65 -37.03
N ASN A 339 -16.48 0.96 -36.27
CA ASN A 339 -16.47 -0.49 -36.19
C ASN A 339 -17.21 -1.03 -34.97
N ALA A 340 -17.80 -0.18 -34.14
CA ALA A 340 -18.46 -0.53 -32.89
C ALA A 340 -17.56 -1.38 -31.93
N TRP A 341 -16.25 -1.10 -31.92
CA TRP A 341 -15.32 -1.81 -31.05
C TRP A 341 -15.50 -1.39 -29.61
N GLN A 342 -15.54 -2.37 -28.71
CA GLN A 342 -15.78 -2.12 -27.29
C GLN A 342 -14.48 -2.19 -26.45
N ASN A 343 -13.51 -3.01 -26.85
CA ASN A 343 -12.27 -3.19 -26.12
C ASN A 343 -11.11 -3.47 -27.08
N TRP A 344 -9.97 -2.87 -26.83
CA TRP A 344 -8.74 -3.10 -27.60
C TRP A 344 -8.30 -4.57 -27.62
N LEU A 345 -8.56 -5.31 -26.54
CA LEU A 345 -8.20 -6.73 -26.47
C LEU A 345 -8.92 -7.55 -27.55
N ASP A 346 -10.11 -7.15 -27.96
CA ASP A 346 -11.00 -7.90 -28.84
C ASP A 346 -10.94 -7.47 -30.31
N ILE A 347 -10.19 -6.40 -30.65
CA ILE A 347 -10.07 -5.95 -32.03
C ILE A 347 -9.16 -6.87 -32.85
N PRO A 348 -9.33 -6.96 -34.18
CA PRO A 348 -8.53 -7.83 -35.04
C PRO A 348 -7.05 -7.39 -35.11
N ALA A 349 -6.16 -8.33 -35.45
CA ALA A 349 -4.70 -8.12 -35.43
C ALA A 349 -4.27 -6.90 -36.27
N TRP A 350 -4.81 -6.75 -37.49
CA TRP A 350 -4.51 -5.60 -38.35
C TRP A 350 -4.87 -4.24 -37.70
N ALA A 351 -5.92 -4.23 -36.88
CA ALA A 351 -6.31 -3.02 -36.15
C ALA A 351 -5.37 -2.75 -34.95
N LYS A 352 -4.84 -3.79 -34.32
CA LYS A 352 -3.82 -3.67 -33.27
C LYS A 352 -2.48 -3.14 -33.82
N GLU A 353 -2.12 -3.52 -35.06
CA GLU A 353 -0.95 -2.97 -35.74
C GLU A 353 -1.12 -1.48 -36.05
N ARG A 354 -2.32 -1.09 -36.51
CA ARG A 354 -2.62 0.32 -36.85
C ARG A 354 -2.81 1.19 -35.60
N PHE A 355 -3.37 0.63 -34.56
CA PHE A 355 -3.65 1.30 -33.28
C PHE A 355 -3.00 0.47 -32.15
N PRO A 356 -1.67 0.53 -32.01
CA PRO A 356 -0.98 -0.19 -30.96
C PRO A 356 -1.43 0.29 -29.59
N LEU A 357 -1.02 -0.40 -28.51
CA LEU A 357 -1.23 0.11 -27.16
C LEU A 357 -0.59 1.49 -27.02
N HIS A 358 -1.23 2.37 -26.27
CA HIS A 358 -0.70 3.69 -25.96
C HIS A 358 -0.46 3.79 -24.45
N TYR A 359 0.79 3.96 -24.06
CA TYR A 359 1.14 4.16 -22.67
C TYR A 359 1.30 5.64 -22.34
N ILE A 360 0.71 6.06 -21.23
CA ILE A 360 0.79 7.43 -20.71
C ILE A 360 1.47 7.35 -19.35
N ILE A 361 2.62 7.98 -19.20
CA ILE A 361 3.34 8.14 -17.96
C ILE A 361 3.12 9.56 -17.47
N VAL A 362 2.56 9.73 -16.29
CA VAL A 362 2.44 11.03 -15.60
C VAL A 362 3.23 10.94 -14.33
N ASP A 363 4.41 11.56 -14.31
CA ASP A 363 5.25 11.61 -13.11
C ASP A 363 5.04 12.91 -12.33
N GLU A 364 5.44 12.89 -11.07
CA GLU A 364 5.34 14.01 -10.13
C GLU A 364 3.96 14.70 -10.12
N TYR A 365 2.89 13.92 -10.31
CA TYR A 365 1.53 14.44 -10.51
C TYR A 365 1.10 15.44 -9.41
N SER A 366 1.41 15.18 -8.14
CA SER A 366 1.09 16.11 -7.05
C SER A 366 1.80 17.45 -7.20
N SER A 367 3.06 17.42 -7.59
CA SER A 367 3.86 18.64 -7.82
C SER A 367 3.39 19.38 -9.07
N LEU A 368 3.01 18.65 -10.12
CA LEU A 368 2.42 19.25 -11.34
C LEU A 368 1.13 20.00 -11.03
N VAL A 369 0.27 19.43 -10.18
CA VAL A 369 -0.97 20.09 -9.72
C VAL A 369 -0.65 21.35 -8.88
N ASP A 370 0.32 21.27 -7.98
CA ASP A 370 0.70 22.39 -7.11
C ASP A 370 1.37 23.53 -7.91
N GLU A 371 2.23 23.21 -8.87
CA GLU A 371 2.83 24.20 -9.80
C GLU A 371 1.75 24.91 -10.64
N ALA A 372 0.80 24.14 -11.16
CA ALA A 372 -0.33 24.71 -11.91
C ALA A 372 -1.20 25.63 -11.04
N LYS A 373 -1.40 25.28 -9.77
CA LYS A 373 -2.13 26.09 -8.80
C LYS A 373 -1.42 27.39 -8.50
N VAL A 374 -0.11 27.34 -8.20
CA VAL A 374 0.71 28.54 -7.97
C VAL A 374 0.63 29.48 -9.18
N ALA A 375 0.75 28.92 -10.40
CA ALA A 375 0.59 29.70 -11.61
C ALA A 375 -0.81 30.35 -11.71
N GLY A 376 -1.87 29.68 -11.27
CA GLY A 376 -3.23 30.19 -11.21
C GLY A 376 -3.47 31.28 -10.17
N ASP A 377 -2.79 31.23 -9.04
CA ASP A 377 -2.99 32.12 -7.89
C ASP A 377 -2.25 33.48 -8.03
N ILE A 378 -1.25 33.59 -8.92
CA ILE A 378 -0.51 34.83 -9.12
C ILE A 378 -1.30 35.74 -10.06
N PRO A 379 -1.64 37.02 -9.67
CA PRO A 379 -2.35 37.94 -10.54
C PRO A 379 -1.58 38.26 -11.82
N ASN A 380 -2.25 38.25 -12.97
CA ASN A 380 -1.73 38.80 -14.22
C ASN A 380 -1.61 40.32 -14.08
N PRO A 381 -0.54 41.04 -14.23
CA PRO A 381 0.70 40.84 -14.97
C PRO A 381 1.94 40.42 -14.16
N GLU A 382 1.79 40.12 -12.87
CA GLU A 382 2.93 39.75 -12.00
C GLU A 382 3.41 38.32 -12.24
N ARG A 383 2.66 37.56 -12.98
CA ARG A 383 2.93 36.19 -13.31
C ARG A 383 3.97 36.09 -14.43
N LYS A 384 4.91 35.19 -14.29
CA LYS A 384 5.80 34.80 -15.42
C LYS A 384 5.17 33.74 -16.34
N LEU A 385 4.21 32.95 -15.85
CA LEU A 385 3.52 31.88 -16.60
C LEU A 385 2.00 32.03 -16.77
N PRO A 386 1.34 33.06 -16.38
CA PRO A 386 -0.08 32.99 -16.08
C PRO A 386 -1.03 33.31 -17.22
N ALA A 387 -0.62 34.12 -18.17
CA ALA A 387 -1.43 34.39 -19.35
C ALA A 387 -1.69 33.11 -20.15
N VAL A 388 -0.73 32.19 -20.11
CA VAL A 388 -0.81 30.86 -20.71
C VAL A 388 -1.82 29.99 -19.99
N PHE A 389 -1.78 29.95 -18.65
CA PHE A 389 -2.71 29.17 -17.85
C PHE A 389 -4.13 29.75 -17.88
N GLU A 390 -4.26 31.07 -17.87
CA GLU A 390 -5.58 31.69 -18.00
C GLU A 390 -6.25 31.36 -19.33
N ARG A 391 -5.50 31.31 -20.42
CA ARG A 391 -6.04 30.95 -21.74
C ARG A 391 -6.32 29.48 -21.88
N LEU A 392 -5.40 28.63 -21.41
CA LEU A 392 -5.58 27.17 -21.46
C LEU A 392 -6.73 26.70 -20.57
N PHE A 393 -6.93 27.34 -19.43
CA PHE A 393 -7.76 26.82 -18.36
C PHE A 393 -8.77 27.82 -17.82
N ASN A 394 -8.98 28.96 -18.49
CA ASN A 394 -9.86 30.03 -18.00
C ASN A 394 -9.57 30.47 -16.57
N GLY A 395 -8.29 30.56 -16.21
CA GLY A 395 -7.86 30.90 -14.85
C GLY A 395 -7.90 29.75 -13.84
N GLN A 396 -8.13 28.50 -14.24
CA GLN A 396 -8.28 27.34 -13.37
C GLN A 396 -7.37 26.16 -13.76
N ALA A 397 -6.08 26.42 -13.95
CA ALA A 397 -5.12 25.42 -14.43
C ALA A 397 -5.08 24.14 -13.58
N GLU A 398 -5.09 24.27 -12.25
CA GLU A 398 -5.12 23.14 -11.33
C GLU A 398 -6.35 22.26 -11.55
N TYR A 399 -7.51 22.89 -11.64
CA TYR A 399 -8.77 22.19 -11.82
C TYR A 399 -8.79 21.43 -13.16
N ASP A 400 -8.25 22.01 -14.21
CA ASP A 400 -8.23 21.39 -15.53
C ASP A 400 -7.26 20.22 -15.63
N ILE A 401 -6.08 20.27 -14.98
CA ILE A 401 -5.15 19.12 -14.88
C ILE A 401 -5.83 17.94 -14.17
N ARG A 402 -6.46 18.18 -13.03
CA ARG A 402 -7.22 17.16 -12.29
C ARG A 402 -8.38 16.61 -13.12
N LYS A 403 -9.12 17.49 -13.76
CA LYS A 403 -10.24 17.13 -14.62
C LYS A 403 -9.80 16.29 -15.82
N MET A 404 -8.68 16.64 -16.46
CA MET A 404 -8.13 15.87 -17.56
C MET A 404 -7.71 14.48 -17.13
N LEU A 405 -7.00 14.34 -15.99
CA LEU A 405 -6.65 13.02 -15.46
C LEU A 405 -7.89 12.15 -15.26
N VAL A 406 -8.92 12.66 -14.58
CA VAL A 406 -10.16 11.91 -14.33
C VAL A 406 -10.86 11.52 -15.65
N ARG A 407 -10.85 12.41 -16.64
CA ARG A 407 -11.42 12.14 -17.97
C ARG A 407 -10.68 11.01 -18.66
N LEU A 408 -9.34 11.07 -18.69
CA LEU A 408 -8.50 10.02 -19.26
C LEU A 408 -8.75 8.67 -18.59
N LEU A 409 -8.75 8.62 -17.25
CA LEU A 409 -8.99 7.40 -16.48
C LEU A 409 -10.36 6.77 -16.77
N ARG A 410 -11.39 7.57 -17.08
CA ARG A 410 -12.74 7.07 -17.34
C ARG A 410 -12.97 6.62 -18.78
N THR A 411 -12.25 7.20 -19.76
CA THR A 411 -12.59 7.03 -21.18
C THR A 411 -11.53 6.26 -21.98
N ALA A 412 -10.26 6.28 -21.55
CA ALA A 412 -9.14 5.83 -22.37
C ALA A 412 -9.01 4.30 -22.49
N ARG A 413 -9.40 3.54 -21.44
CA ARG A 413 -9.19 2.09 -21.34
C ARG A 413 -9.66 1.30 -22.56
N ALA A 414 -10.88 1.58 -23.02
CA ALA A 414 -11.51 0.82 -24.10
C ALA A 414 -10.72 0.89 -25.42
N GLN A 415 -10.01 1.97 -25.65
CA GLN A 415 -9.24 2.21 -26.88
C GLN A 415 -7.77 1.75 -26.78
N GLY A 416 -7.39 1.01 -25.73
CA GLY A 416 -6.03 0.47 -25.58
C GLY A 416 -5.03 1.43 -24.95
N TYR A 417 -5.50 2.44 -24.21
CA TYR A 417 -4.62 3.28 -23.40
C TYR A 417 -4.35 2.62 -22.05
N ARG A 418 -3.09 2.66 -21.64
CA ARG A 418 -2.61 2.24 -20.32
C ARG A 418 -1.91 3.42 -19.67
N MET A 419 -2.09 3.60 -18.37
CA MET A 419 -1.55 4.78 -17.68
C MET A 419 -0.83 4.38 -16.39
N ILE A 420 0.32 5.02 -16.15
CA ILE A 420 1.06 4.98 -14.90
C ILE A 420 1.10 6.40 -14.37
N VAL A 421 0.49 6.61 -13.20
CA VAL A 421 0.52 7.90 -12.51
C VAL A 421 1.38 7.77 -11.27
N VAL A 422 2.41 8.60 -11.19
CA VAL A 422 3.39 8.61 -10.10
C VAL A 422 3.18 9.87 -9.26
N SER A 423 3.16 9.71 -7.94
CA SER A 423 2.97 10.85 -7.05
C SER A 423 3.69 10.66 -5.72
N GLN A 424 4.29 11.73 -5.21
CA GLN A 424 4.87 11.76 -3.87
C GLN A 424 3.81 11.93 -2.78
N THR A 425 2.62 12.40 -3.15
CA THR A 425 1.50 12.58 -2.22
C THR A 425 0.22 12.05 -2.85
N ILE A 426 -0.41 11.09 -2.18
CA ILE A 426 -1.70 10.52 -2.58
C ILE A 426 -2.74 10.97 -1.56
N SER A 427 -3.51 11.98 -1.93
CA SER A 427 -4.51 12.58 -1.05
C SER A 427 -5.58 13.32 -1.87
N GLU A 428 -6.67 13.70 -1.22
CA GLU A 428 -7.70 14.53 -1.84
C GLU A 428 -7.15 15.90 -2.26
N LYS A 429 -6.23 16.48 -1.48
CA LYS A 429 -5.59 17.77 -1.79
C LYS A 429 -4.75 17.70 -3.08
N SER A 430 -4.06 16.61 -3.31
CA SER A 430 -3.31 16.40 -4.56
C SER A 430 -4.18 15.95 -5.74
N GLY A 431 -5.49 15.87 -5.59
CA GLY A 431 -6.40 15.40 -6.63
C GLY A 431 -6.48 13.87 -6.79
N LEU A 432 -5.84 13.12 -5.89
CA LEU A 432 -5.84 11.65 -5.85
C LEU A 432 -6.63 11.14 -4.64
N GLY A 433 -7.81 11.75 -4.39
CA GLY A 433 -8.72 11.29 -3.35
C GLY A 433 -9.34 9.92 -3.66
N PRO A 434 -10.12 9.34 -2.72
CA PRO A 434 -10.66 7.98 -2.85
C PRO A 434 -11.37 7.71 -4.18
N ASN A 435 -12.20 8.63 -4.64
CA ASN A 435 -12.96 8.49 -5.90
C ASN A 435 -12.07 8.41 -7.16
N VAL A 436 -10.88 9.01 -7.14
CA VAL A 436 -9.93 8.97 -8.25
C VAL A 436 -9.03 7.75 -8.10
N ARG A 437 -8.57 7.46 -6.90
CA ARG A 437 -7.80 6.25 -6.59
C ARG A 437 -8.53 4.99 -7.05
N ASP A 438 -9.84 4.90 -6.80
CA ASP A 438 -10.67 3.74 -7.16
C ASP A 438 -10.79 3.51 -8.69
N LEU A 439 -10.30 4.45 -9.50
CA LEU A 439 -10.16 4.26 -10.95
C LEU A 439 -8.89 3.51 -11.36
N PHE A 440 -7.96 3.34 -10.43
CA PHE A 440 -6.73 2.57 -10.64
C PHE A 440 -6.91 1.16 -10.09
N PRO A 441 -6.88 0.12 -10.94
CA PRO A 441 -6.98 -1.26 -10.47
C PRO A 441 -5.67 -1.83 -9.91
N HIS A 442 -4.53 -1.20 -10.21
CA HIS A 442 -3.23 -1.58 -9.69
C HIS A 442 -2.66 -0.45 -8.82
N HIS A 443 -2.14 -0.79 -7.65
CA HIS A 443 -1.55 0.16 -6.71
C HIS A 443 -0.17 -0.29 -6.28
N CYS A 444 0.76 0.65 -6.25
CA CYS A 444 2.13 0.41 -5.83
C CYS A 444 2.61 1.52 -4.91
N VAL A 445 3.39 1.17 -3.89
CA VAL A 445 4.11 2.13 -3.05
C VAL A 445 5.56 1.70 -2.94
N MET A 446 6.48 2.58 -3.38
CA MET A 446 7.91 2.40 -3.21
C MET A 446 8.38 2.87 -1.85
N GLY A 447 9.23 2.09 -1.23
CA GLY A 447 9.78 2.30 0.11
C GLY A 447 9.56 1.10 1.02
N ALA A 448 10.59 0.73 1.77
CA ALA A 448 10.50 -0.35 2.75
C ALA A 448 9.66 0.06 3.98
N SER A 449 9.64 1.34 4.35
CA SER A 449 8.89 1.88 5.47
C SER A 449 8.23 3.21 5.12
N PRO A 450 7.26 3.22 4.18
CA PRO A 450 6.55 4.43 3.81
C PRO A 450 5.65 4.90 4.96
N SER A 451 5.30 6.19 4.97
CA SER A 451 4.40 6.75 5.97
C SER A 451 3.02 6.09 5.94
N GLU A 452 2.37 6.02 7.10
CA GLU A 452 1.02 5.44 7.22
C GLU A 452 0.01 6.19 6.34
N SER A 453 0.17 7.51 6.18
CA SER A 453 -0.68 8.32 5.31
C SER A 453 -0.52 7.95 3.84
N MET A 454 0.70 7.65 3.37
CA MET A 454 0.97 7.17 2.02
C MET A 454 0.32 5.79 1.80
N MET A 455 0.48 4.88 2.75
CA MET A 455 -0.10 3.54 2.67
C MET A 455 -1.64 3.59 2.61
N LYS A 456 -2.27 4.38 3.49
CA LYS A 456 -3.74 4.56 3.50
C LYS A 456 -4.25 5.29 2.25
N GLY A 457 -3.46 6.21 1.71
CA GLY A 457 -3.80 6.94 0.49
C GLY A 457 -3.70 6.08 -0.75
N ALA A 458 -2.76 5.16 -0.82
CA ALA A 458 -2.48 4.37 -2.01
C ALA A 458 -3.32 3.09 -2.11
N PHE A 459 -3.41 2.27 -1.07
CA PHE A 459 -4.00 0.93 -1.15
C PHE A 459 -5.50 0.90 -0.81
N HIS A 460 -6.24 0.00 -1.45
CA HIS A 460 -7.65 -0.25 -1.16
C HIS A 460 -7.84 -1.11 0.10
N ASP A 461 -7.11 -2.23 0.18
CA ASP A 461 -7.17 -3.17 1.29
C ASP A 461 -5.83 -3.21 2.04
N LEU A 462 -5.55 -2.15 2.79
CA LEU A 462 -4.32 -2.01 3.56
C LEU A 462 -4.02 -3.24 4.45
N PRO A 463 -5.00 -3.87 5.13
CA PRO A 463 -4.76 -5.09 5.89
C PRO A 463 -4.26 -6.28 5.08
N SER A 464 -4.46 -6.31 3.76
CA SER A 464 -3.96 -7.37 2.88
C SER A 464 -2.53 -7.14 2.39
N ILE A 465 -1.98 -5.94 2.63
CA ILE A 465 -0.64 -5.58 2.19
C ILE A 465 0.38 -6.09 3.21
N PRO A 466 1.29 -6.99 2.82
CA PRO A 466 2.27 -7.55 3.75
C PRO A 466 3.30 -6.52 4.18
N GLU A 467 3.80 -6.69 5.40
CA GLU A 467 4.92 -5.90 5.90
C GLU A 467 6.23 -6.34 5.24
N VAL A 468 7.17 -5.41 5.15
CA VAL A 468 8.54 -5.73 4.71
C VAL A 468 9.25 -6.46 5.84
N PRO A 469 9.81 -7.66 5.62
CA PRO A 469 10.48 -8.42 6.66
C PRO A 469 11.62 -7.64 7.31
N ARG A 470 11.78 -7.80 8.62
CA ARG A 470 12.80 -7.13 9.42
C ARG A 470 14.21 -7.34 8.86
N ARG A 471 14.51 -8.53 8.35
CA ARG A 471 15.80 -8.86 7.77
C ARG A 471 16.19 -7.95 6.59
N VAL A 472 15.23 -7.50 5.78
CA VAL A 472 15.47 -6.53 4.70
C VAL A 472 16.10 -5.23 5.22
N PHE A 473 15.69 -4.80 6.44
CA PHE A 473 16.26 -3.64 7.11
C PHE A 473 17.63 -3.95 7.73
N GLU A 474 17.78 -5.10 8.35
CA GLU A 474 19.00 -5.56 8.99
C GLU A 474 20.14 -5.75 7.97
N ASP A 475 19.83 -6.28 6.79
CA ASP A 475 20.76 -6.45 5.67
C ASP A 475 21.03 -5.14 4.90
N GLY A 476 20.31 -4.06 5.21
CA GLY A 476 20.45 -2.77 4.53
C GLY A 476 20.05 -2.76 3.06
N VAL A 477 19.12 -3.66 2.66
CA VAL A 477 18.70 -3.84 1.26
C VAL A 477 17.35 -3.18 0.95
N THR A 478 17.03 -2.10 1.63
CA THR A 478 15.75 -1.39 1.59
C THR A 478 15.50 -0.56 0.33
N VAL A 479 16.56 -0.13 -0.37
CA VAL A 479 16.44 0.69 -1.59
C VAL A 479 15.81 -0.14 -2.71
N GLY A 480 14.83 0.43 -3.39
CA GLY A 480 14.09 -0.23 -4.46
C GLY A 480 13.04 -1.25 -3.97
N VAL A 481 12.87 -1.39 -2.66
CA VAL A 481 11.79 -2.22 -2.11
C VAL A 481 10.46 -1.47 -2.22
N GLY A 482 9.42 -2.18 -2.59
CA GLY A 482 8.07 -1.66 -2.69
C GLY A 482 7.01 -2.71 -2.34
N ARG A 483 5.78 -2.25 -2.28
CA ARG A 483 4.58 -3.09 -2.12
C ARG A 483 3.66 -2.88 -3.31
N MET A 484 3.13 -3.96 -3.82
CA MET A 484 2.24 -3.97 -4.98
C MET A 484 0.92 -4.64 -4.62
N GLU A 485 -0.19 -3.97 -4.91
CA GLU A 485 -1.55 -4.53 -4.91
C GLU A 485 -2.01 -4.66 -6.36
N PRO A 486 -1.81 -5.83 -6.99
CA PRO A 486 -2.26 -6.06 -8.35
C PRO A 486 -3.78 -6.25 -8.39
N ALA A 487 -4.42 -5.86 -9.49
CA ALA A 487 -5.86 -6.03 -9.67
C ALA A 487 -6.33 -7.46 -9.41
N GLY A 488 -7.22 -7.62 -8.43
CA GLY A 488 -7.81 -8.92 -8.07
C GLY A 488 -6.84 -9.92 -7.44
N ALA A 489 -5.70 -9.48 -6.90
CA ALA A 489 -4.74 -10.30 -6.19
C ALA A 489 -4.36 -9.68 -4.84
N LYS A 490 -3.78 -10.49 -3.95
CA LYS A 490 -3.27 -10.00 -2.66
C LYS A 490 -2.04 -9.14 -2.87
N GLY A 491 -1.82 -8.22 -1.94
CA GLY A 491 -0.61 -7.43 -1.90
C GLY A 491 0.66 -8.27 -1.75
N LEU A 492 1.75 -7.80 -2.36
CA LEU A 492 3.05 -8.48 -2.36
C LEU A 492 4.17 -7.47 -2.10
N VAL A 493 5.20 -7.90 -1.39
CA VAL A 493 6.46 -7.17 -1.25
C VAL A 493 7.37 -7.56 -2.41
N PHE A 494 8.00 -6.57 -3.02
CA PHE A 494 8.92 -6.79 -4.13
C PHE A 494 10.13 -5.86 -4.05
N LYS A 495 11.14 -6.13 -4.86
CA LYS A 495 12.26 -5.24 -5.09
C LYS A 495 12.44 -4.97 -6.58
N THR A 496 12.67 -3.73 -6.94
CA THR A 496 12.94 -3.30 -8.30
C THR A 496 14.22 -3.96 -8.82
N ALA A 497 14.18 -4.44 -10.06
CA ALA A 497 15.37 -4.84 -10.79
C ALA A 497 16.15 -3.61 -11.26
N TYR A 498 17.46 -3.73 -11.37
CA TYR A 498 18.40 -2.68 -11.73
C TYR A 498 19.24 -3.11 -12.91
N ALA A 499 19.32 -2.28 -13.95
CA ALA A 499 20.03 -2.61 -15.17
C ALA A 499 21.52 -2.21 -15.14
N GLY A 500 21.88 -1.22 -14.35
CA GLY A 500 23.28 -0.76 -14.21
C GLY A 500 24.15 -1.81 -13.49
N ASP A 501 25.42 -1.80 -13.79
CA ASP A 501 26.41 -2.78 -13.29
C ASP A 501 27.62 -2.16 -12.56
N GLY A 502 27.56 -0.85 -12.30
CA GLY A 502 28.65 -0.07 -11.70
C GLY A 502 29.60 0.54 -12.71
N SER A 503 29.63 0.05 -13.96
CA SER A 503 30.31 0.71 -15.09
C SER A 503 29.37 1.61 -15.89
N MET A 504 28.09 1.23 -15.94
CA MET A 504 27.00 1.97 -16.58
C MET A 504 25.92 2.31 -15.57
N SER A 505 25.25 3.45 -15.77
CA SER A 505 24.04 3.80 -15.06
C SER A 505 22.87 2.90 -15.48
N ASP A 506 21.77 2.90 -14.70
CA ASP A 506 20.56 2.15 -15.01
C ASP A 506 19.98 2.57 -16.37
N THR A 507 19.82 3.88 -16.58
CA THR A 507 19.25 4.46 -17.80
C THR A 507 20.14 4.23 -19.02
N GLU A 508 21.47 4.31 -18.88
CA GLU A 508 22.42 3.99 -19.95
C GLU A 508 22.28 2.52 -20.39
N ALA A 509 22.26 1.60 -19.43
CA ALA A 509 22.14 0.17 -19.71
C ALA A 509 20.81 -0.16 -20.40
N LEU A 510 19.70 0.43 -19.94
CA LEU A 510 18.38 0.26 -20.56
C LEU A 510 18.34 0.84 -21.98
N GLY A 511 18.84 2.05 -22.18
CA GLY A 511 18.87 2.71 -23.49
C GLY A 511 19.69 1.94 -24.51
N ARG A 512 20.90 1.49 -24.13
CA ARG A 512 21.75 0.65 -25.00
C ARG A 512 21.09 -0.66 -25.38
N MET A 513 20.50 -1.34 -24.41
CA MET A 513 19.83 -2.62 -24.67
C MET A 513 18.61 -2.47 -25.59
N LEU A 514 17.83 -1.40 -25.42
CA LEU A 514 16.69 -1.13 -26.32
C LEU A 514 17.16 -0.80 -27.73
N ALA A 515 18.19 0.08 -27.87
CA ALA A 515 18.76 0.41 -29.18
C ALA A 515 19.28 -0.84 -29.90
N GLU A 516 19.91 -1.77 -29.17
CA GLU A 516 20.37 -3.05 -29.73
C GLU A 516 19.20 -3.97 -30.14
N ARG A 517 18.17 -4.10 -29.31
CA ARG A 517 17.10 -5.08 -29.54
C ARG A 517 16.03 -4.67 -30.51
N ILE A 518 15.61 -3.42 -30.45
CA ILE A 518 14.50 -2.91 -31.25
C ILE A 518 14.93 -1.81 -32.22
N GLY A 519 16.18 -1.32 -32.11
CA GLY A 519 16.66 -0.17 -32.85
C GLY A 519 16.12 1.16 -32.31
N VAL A 520 16.67 2.25 -32.76
CA VAL A 520 16.10 3.58 -32.63
C VAL A 520 15.24 3.88 -33.88
N PRO A 521 14.30 4.87 -33.84
CA PRO A 521 13.59 5.31 -35.04
C PRO A 521 14.55 5.76 -36.17
N ASP A 522 14.13 5.57 -37.41
CA ASP A 522 14.96 5.80 -38.61
C ASP A 522 15.53 7.23 -38.74
N ASP A 523 14.86 8.21 -38.13
CA ASP A 523 15.25 9.61 -38.13
C ASP A 523 16.20 9.97 -36.97
N VAL A 524 16.58 9.00 -36.14
CA VAL A 524 17.48 9.15 -34.99
C VAL A 524 18.82 8.48 -35.29
N ASP A 525 19.92 9.22 -35.20
CA ASP A 525 21.27 8.69 -35.32
C ASP A 525 21.60 7.87 -34.05
N ALA A 526 21.76 6.56 -34.23
CA ALA A 526 21.95 5.62 -33.13
C ALA A 526 23.27 5.86 -32.39
N ASP A 527 24.36 6.18 -33.09
CA ASP A 527 25.68 6.36 -32.46
C ASP A 527 25.69 7.65 -31.61
N ARG A 528 25.16 8.74 -32.16
CA ARG A 528 25.00 10.00 -31.42
C ARG A 528 24.06 9.84 -30.22
N TYR A 529 22.95 9.11 -30.40
CA TYR A 529 22.05 8.82 -29.29
C TYR A 529 22.75 8.04 -28.17
N LEU A 530 23.47 6.96 -28.50
CA LEU A 530 24.19 6.15 -27.52
C LEU A 530 25.28 6.95 -26.79
N ASP A 531 25.83 7.95 -27.45
CA ASP A 531 26.76 8.90 -26.84
C ASP A 531 26.08 9.77 -25.77
N THR A 532 24.85 10.20 -25.99
CA THR A 532 24.13 11.03 -24.99
C THR A 532 23.80 10.29 -23.70
N LEU A 533 23.89 8.96 -23.68
CA LEU A 533 23.58 8.14 -22.51
C LEU A 533 24.71 8.04 -21.50
N ARG A 534 25.96 8.24 -21.94
CA ARG A 534 27.11 8.13 -21.08
C ARG A 534 27.30 9.39 -20.22
N PRO A 535 27.95 9.30 -19.06
CA PRO A 535 28.35 10.48 -18.31
C PRO A 535 29.34 11.34 -19.11
N HIS A 536 29.12 12.63 -19.14
CA HIS A 536 30.00 13.62 -19.77
C HIS A 536 30.70 14.46 -18.72
N GLY A 537 31.92 14.93 -19.06
CA GLY A 537 32.73 15.81 -18.26
C GLY A 537 32.98 17.16 -18.93
N GLU A 538 33.76 18.04 -18.28
CA GLU A 538 34.12 19.36 -18.85
C GLU A 538 34.91 19.25 -20.15
N ASP A 539 35.77 18.22 -20.27
CA ASP A 539 36.61 17.98 -21.44
C ASP A 539 35.91 17.21 -22.56
N ASP A 540 34.72 16.64 -22.27
CA ASP A 540 33.90 15.86 -23.20
C ASP A 540 32.42 16.23 -22.96
N PRO A 541 31.98 17.42 -23.39
CA PRO A 541 30.62 17.88 -23.12
C PRO A 541 29.60 17.10 -23.95
N VAL A 542 28.39 16.97 -23.42
CA VAL A 542 27.25 16.41 -24.15
C VAL A 542 26.98 17.21 -25.43
N ASP A 543 26.65 16.53 -26.53
CA ASP A 543 26.27 17.17 -27.79
C ASP A 543 24.94 17.93 -27.65
N ALA A 544 25.02 19.20 -27.27
CA ALA A 544 23.87 20.05 -27.00
C ALA A 544 22.97 20.25 -28.24
N GLU A 545 23.55 20.28 -29.44
CA GLU A 545 22.79 20.38 -30.70
C GLU A 545 21.97 19.13 -30.94
N TYR A 546 22.55 17.97 -30.69
CA TYR A 546 21.83 16.71 -30.83
C TYR A 546 20.78 16.49 -29.74
N MET A 547 21.05 16.93 -28.51
CA MET A 547 20.06 16.93 -27.45
C MET A 547 18.87 17.83 -27.77
N HIS A 548 19.13 18.99 -28.36
CA HIS A 548 18.08 19.89 -28.85
C HIS A 548 17.29 19.25 -30.00
N PHE A 549 17.96 18.65 -30.98
CA PHE A 549 17.32 17.89 -32.04
C PHE A 549 16.36 16.81 -31.50
N LEU A 550 16.80 15.99 -30.56
CA LEU A 550 15.94 14.96 -29.95
C LEU A 550 14.70 15.55 -29.27
N THR A 551 14.84 16.71 -28.64
CA THR A 551 13.70 17.41 -28.02
C THR A 551 12.76 17.99 -29.07
N GLU A 552 13.27 18.73 -30.05
CA GLU A 552 12.46 19.33 -31.13
C GLU A 552 11.68 18.28 -31.93
N ARG A 553 12.32 17.14 -32.22
CA ARG A 553 11.69 16.02 -32.94
C ARG A 553 10.37 15.57 -32.32
N ILE A 554 10.28 15.57 -30.98
CA ILE A 554 9.08 15.13 -30.25
C ILE A 554 8.13 16.29 -29.93
N ASP A 555 8.59 17.54 -29.94
CA ASP A 555 7.80 18.74 -29.60
C ASP A 555 7.10 19.39 -30.81
N LEU A 556 7.79 19.51 -31.95
CA LEU A 556 7.26 20.16 -33.15
C LEU A 556 5.89 19.64 -33.58
N PRO A 557 5.63 18.33 -33.62
CA PRO A 557 4.33 17.83 -34.02
C PRO A 557 3.16 18.22 -33.10
N LEU A 558 3.42 18.52 -31.85
CA LEU A 558 2.40 19.07 -30.96
C LEU A 558 2.04 20.50 -31.35
N LYS A 559 3.04 21.33 -31.64
CA LYS A 559 2.85 22.72 -32.11
C LYS A 559 2.08 22.76 -33.44
N ASP A 560 2.44 21.92 -34.38
CA ASP A 560 1.81 21.84 -35.70
C ASP A 560 0.36 21.32 -35.59
N ALA A 561 0.12 20.30 -34.77
CA ALA A 561 -1.22 19.78 -34.53
C ALA A 561 -2.14 20.85 -33.91
N ILE A 562 -1.65 21.58 -32.92
CA ILE A 562 -2.37 22.65 -32.25
C ILE A 562 -2.61 23.81 -33.25
N ALA A 563 -1.64 24.11 -34.13
CA ALA A 563 -1.76 25.17 -35.13
C ALA A 563 -2.80 24.89 -36.19
N SER A 564 -2.96 23.62 -36.58
CA SER A 564 -3.85 23.19 -37.66
C SER A 564 -5.27 22.87 -37.23
N ASP A 565 -5.50 22.62 -35.94
CA ASP A 565 -6.82 22.24 -35.42
C ASP A 565 -7.50 23.43 -34.73
N SER A 566 -8.66 23.82 -35.27
CA SER A 566 -9.44 24.95 -34.71
C SER A 566 -9.93 24.73 -33.30
N THR A 567 -10.10 23.48 -32.88
CA THR A 567 -10.52 23.08 -31.51
C THR A 567 -9.38 23.23 -30.51
N LEU A 568 -8.14 23.12 -30.99
CA LEU A 568 -6.93 23.24 -30.16
C LEU A 568 -6.24 24.60 -30.28
N LYS A 569 -6.81 25.52 -31.07
CA LYS A 569 -6.23 26.85 -31.35
C LYS A 569 -5.87 27.63 -30.04
N HIS A 570 -6.67 27.49 -29.01
CA HIS A 570 -6.39 28.10 -27.70
C HIS A 570 -5.06 27.60 -27.08
N LEU A 571 -4.67 26.37 -27.38
CA LEU A 571 -3.39 25.80 -26.92
C LEU A 571 -2.20 26.40 -27.67
N LYS A 572 -2.36 26.75 -28.96
CA LYS A 572 -1.32 27.41 -29.73
C LYS A 572 -0.98 28.78 -29.18
N ASP A 573 -2.01 29.61 -28.95
CA ASP A 573 -1.80 30.96 -28.45
C ASP A 573 -1.08 30.93 -27.11
N ALA A 574 -1.41 29.96 -26.26
CA ALA A 574 -0.80 29.74 -24.97
C ALA A 574 0.66 29.21 -25.06
N TRP A 575 0.92 28.33 -26.05
CA TRP A 575 2.26 27.80 -26.31
C TRP A 575 3.23 28.89 -26.79
N ASP A 576 2.81 29.69 -27.78
CA ASP A 576 3.62 30.76 -28.32
C ASP A 576 3.98 31.83 -27.25
N GLU A 577 3.07 32.08 -26.32
CA GLU A 577 3.29 33.02 -25.22
C GLU A 577 4.23 32.45 -24.13
N SER A 578 4.18 31.11 -23.87
CA SER A 578 5.09 30.47 -22.92
C SER A 578 6.56 30.56 -23.37
N ILE A 579 6.82 30.36 -24.66
CA ILE A 579 8.18 30.41 -25.22
C ILE A 579 8.73 31.84 -25.20
N SER A 580 7.91 32.83 -25.51
CA SER A 580 8.35 34.24 -25.51
C SER A 580 8.75 34.72 -24.12
N ASN A 581 8.12 34.20 -23.08
CA ASN A 581 8.42 34.55 -21.68
C ASN A 581 9.64 33.83 -21.12
N PHE A 582 10.05 32.65 -21.68
CA PHE A 582 11.29 31.97 -21.28
C PHE A 582 12.55 32.51 -21.99
N GLY A 583 12.40 33.21 -23.11
CA GLY A 583 13.53 33.76 -23.89
C GLY A 583 14.17 35.01 -23.29
N ASP A 584 13.51 35.69 -22.36
CA ASP A 584 14.00 36.96 -21.78
C ASP A 584 14.78 36.80 -20.47
N ASP A 585 14.79 35.63 -19.83
CA ASP A 585 15.52 35.37 -18.56
C ASP A 585 16.97 34.89 -18.75
N SER A 586 17.54 34.95 -19.98
CA SER A 586 18.98 34.64 -20.23
C SER A 586 19.94 35.77 -19.82
N ALA A 587 19.46 36.84 -19.19
CA ALA A 587 20.31 37.82 -18.50
C ALA A 587 20.67 37.29 -17.11
N ALA A 588 21.85 36.67 -17.01
CA ALA A 588 22.44 36.30 -15.74
C ALA A 588 22.45 37.50 -14.78
N PRO A 589 22.07 37.34 -13.51
CA PRO A 589 22.24 38.40 -12.53
C PRO A 589 23.75 38.60 -12.35
N SER A 590 24.24 39.80 -12.68
CA SER A 590 25.59 40.22 -12.41
C SER A 590 25.85 40.13 -10.91
N ALA A 591 26.83 39.31 -10.56
CA ALA A 591 27.39 39.29 -9.23
C ALA A 591 28.10 40.64 -8.95
N SER A 592 27.49 41.47 -8.12
CA SER A 592 28.18 42.47 -7.33
C SER A 592 27.17 43.13 -6.38
N ASP A 593 27.16 42.71 -5.12
CA ASP A 593 27.25 43.65 -4.01
C ASP A 593 27.64 42.91 -2.72
N PRO A 594 28.54 43.52 -1.90
CA PRO A 594 29.18 42.83 -0.82
C PRO A 594 28.35 42.77 0.44
N LEU A 595 28.55 41.66 1.15
CA LEU A 595 28.12 41.46 2.52
C LEU A 595 28.64 42.58 3.43
N ASP A 596 27.75 43.31 4.06
CA ASP A 596 28.06 44.01 5.30
C ASP A 596 27.55 43.17 6.48
N ASP A 597 28.55 42.66 7.22
CA ASP A 597 28.40 42.21 8.59
C ASP A 597 28.09 43.45 9.45
N ASP A 598 27.11 43.37 10.30
CA ASP A 598 27.23 43.72 11.72
C ASP A 598 25.84 43.66 12.42
N ASP A 599 25.91 43.06 13.52
CA ASP A 599 25.34 43.30 14.84
C ASP A 599 24.41 42.26 15.43
N ALA A 600 25.10 41.74 16.41
CA ALA A 600 24.60 40.85 17.45
C ALA A 600 23.69 41.63 18.46
N ALA A 601 22.98 40.86 19.19
CA ALA A 601 22.62 40.97 20.61
C ALA A 601 21.16 41.22 20.98
N ALA A 602 20.71 40.26 21.69
CA ALA A 602 20.07 40.34 23.03
C ALA A 602 18.55 40.60 23.13
N SER A 603 17.97 39.61 23.67
CA SER A 603 17.29 39.52 24.98
C SER A 603 15.78 39.63 25.05
N ASN A 604 15.27 38.57 25.65
CA ASN A 604 14.28 38.51 26.75
C ASN A 604 12.80 38.82 26.52
N ALA A 605 12.04 37.80 26.70
CA ALA A 605 11.16 37.53 27.87
C ALA A 605 9.79 38.20 27.88
N ASP A 606 8.83 37.36 28.19
CA ASP A 606 7.59 37.55 28.93
C ASP A 606 6.41 38.26 28.28
N GLY A 607 5.30 37.56 28.30
CA GLY A 607 3.98 38.15 28.13
C GLY A 607 2.85 37.13 27.93
N LEU A 608 2.47 36.50 29.04
CA LEU A 608 1.18 35.82 29.21
C LEU A 608 0.01 36.80 28.95
N SER A 609 -1.03 36.22 28.38
CA SER A 609 -2.44 36.36 28.77
C SER A 609 -3.39 36.84 27.67
N HIS A 610 -4.31 36.09 27.41
CA HIS A 610 -5.78 36.22 27.46
C HIS A 610 -6.48 35.50 26.32
N VAL A 611 -7.18 34.44 26.70
CA VAL A 611 -8.34 33.85 26.02
C VAL A 611 -9.54 34.78 26.29
N PRO A 612 -10.43 34.96 25.34
CA PRO A 612 -11.84 34.88 25.67
C PRO A 612 -12.55 33.75 24.90
N SER A 613 -13.24 32.96 25.70
CA SER A 613 -14.37 32.15 25.32
C SER A 613 -15.46 32.99 24.66
N ASP A 614 -16.08 32.51 23.60
CA ASP A 614 -17.49 32.81 23.40
C ASP A 614 -18.20 31.58 22.78
N ASP A 615 -19.29 31.24 23.42
CA ASP A 615 -20.22 30.17 23.15
C ASP A 615 -21.13 30.57 21.98
N GLY A 616 -21.52 29.57 21.17
CA GLY A 616 -22.52 29.79 20.12
C GLY A 616 -23.01 28.47 19.54
N GLU A 617 -24.00 27.90 20.18
CA GLU A 617 -24.79 26.72 19.80
C GLU A 617 -25.34 26.79 18.36
N GLY A 618 -25.33 25.64 17.70
CA GLY A 618 -26.03 25.39 16.44
C GLY A 618 -26.30 23.88 16.26
N LEU A 619 -26.98 23.30 17.25
CA LEU A 619 -27.56 21.95 17.13
C LEU A 619 -28.75 22.02 16.17
N MET A 620 -28.64 21.43 15.01
CA MET A 620 -29.80 21.10 14.18
C MET A 620 -30.54 19.89 14.75
N ASP A 621 -31.82 20.12 15.01
CA ASP A 621 -32.79 19.22 15.61
C ASP A 621 -33.04 17.98 14.73
N ALA A 622 -32.91 16.80 15.34
CA ALA A 622 -33.16 15.50 14.72
C ALA A 622 -34.62 15.30 14.21
N ALA A 623 -35.54 16.18 14.60
CA ALA A 623 -36.91 16.19 14.13
C ALA A 623 -37.08 16.81 12.74
N ALA A 624 -36.10 17.56 12.26
CA ALA A 624 -36.11 18.13 10.91
C ALA A 624 -35.69 17.11 9.85
N LEU A 625 -34.84 16.14 10.22
CA LEU A 625 -34.36 15.09 9.31
C LEU A 625 -35.44 14.02 9.05
N ALA A 626 -36.30 13.74 10.04
CA ALA A 626 -37.37 12.77 9.91
C ALA A 626 -38.50 13.21 8.97
N ARG A 627 -38.74 14.52 8.85
CA ARG A 627 -39.79 15.06 7.96
C ARG A 627 -39.40 15.13 6.47
N MET A 628 -38.11 15.01 6.15
CA MET A 628 -37.65 14.96 4.76
C MET A 628 -37.69 13.55 4.15
N MET A 629 -37.84 12.51 4.95
CA MET A 629 -37.88 11.11 4.44
C MET A 629 -39.29 10.57 4.23
N GLU A 630 -40.36 11.26 4.67
CA GLU A 630 -41.77 10.82 4.50
C GLU A 630 -42.50 11.41 3.29
N GLY A 631 -41.83 12.18 2.45
CA GLY A 631 -42.44 12.85 1.32
C GLY A 631 -41.92 12.46 -0.04
N ARG A 632 -41.88 11.18 -0.39
CA ARG A 632 -41.92 10.68 -1.77
C ARG A 632 -42.36 9.22 -1.77
N GLY A 633 -43.71 9.01 -1.90
CA GLY A 633 -44.31 7.80 -2.37
C GLY A 633 -44.33 7.75 -3.88
#